data_57cccc99a51bfb15466de63e1f055807
#
_entry.id   57cccc99a51bfb15466de63e1f055807
#
_cell.length_a   1.000
_cell.length_b   1.000
_cell.length_c   1.000
_cell.angle_alpha   90.00
_cell.angle_beta   90.00
_cell.angle_gamma   90.00
#
_symmetry.space_group_name_H-M   'P 1'
#
loop_
_entity.id
_entity.type
_entity.pdbx_description
1 polymer ?
#
loop_
_entity_poly.entity_id
_entity_poly.type
_entity_poly.pdbx_seq_one_letter_code
_entity_poly.pdbx_strand_id
1 'polypeptide(L)'
;MRKTKQILALAFAACVEGAHAADSSPSEPASSWQAQAQKEIKANNYSGAIKTLEAANQSNSADWNNLLGYAQRKKSPPDLAAAERFYLAALKIDPKHRGALEYYGELLLMKNDLAGAEQMLARLDKACVFSCEEFRDLKEAIARFKSKK
;
A
#
# COMPACT_ATOMS: atom_id res chain seq x y z
N MET A 1 48.52 53.19 45.04
CA MET A 1 47.13 53.56 44.91
C MET A 1 46.64 53.11 43.53
N ARG A 2 46.01 51.96 43.40
CA ARG A 2 45.15 51.64 42.25
C ARG A 2 44.23 50.44 42.70
N LYS A 3 42.94 50.74 42.76
CA LYS A 3 41.90 49.81 43.18
C LYS A 3 41.52 48.93 41.98
N THR A 4 41.75 47.64 42.04
CA THR A 4 41.26 46.65 41.07
C THR A 4 39.86 46.18 41.49
N LYS A 5 38.87 46.45 40.65
CA LYS A 5 37.50 45.97 40.79
C LYS A 5 37.43 44.54 40.28
N GLN A 6 37.08 43.60 41.11
CA GLN A 6 36.72 42.26 40.72
C GLN A 6 35.28 42.25 40.19
N ILE A 7 35.13 41.80 38.99
CA ILE A 7 33.79 41.54 38.35
C ILE A 7 33.45 40.08 38.59
N LEU A 8 32.40 39.87 39.36
CA LEU A 8 31.83 38.56 39.62
C LEU A 8 30.94 38.15 38.43
N ALA A 9 31.37 37.17 37.66
CA ALA A 9 30.55 36.58 36.59
C ALA A 9 29.61 35.54 37.17
N LEU A 10 28.31 35.84 37.15
CA LEU A 10 27.26 34.85 37.41
C LEU A 10 27.10 33.95 36.16
N ALA A 11 27.39 32.66 36.31
CA ALA A 11 27.05 31.66 35.33
C ALA A 11 25.56 31.30 35.46
N PHE A 12 24.79 31.70 34.44
CA PHE A 12 23.40 31.22 34.27
C PHE A 12 23.44 29.81 33.67
N ALA A 13 23.10 28.82 34.45
CA ALA A 13 22.82 27.47 33.94
C ALA A 13 21.44 27.49 33.30
N ALA A 14 21.36 27.42 31.97
CA ALA A 14 20.13 27.20 31.26
C ALA A 14 19.81 25.72 31.26
N CYS A 15 18.79 25.32 32.04
CA CYS A 15 18.13 24.01 31.91
C CYS A 15 17.40 23.97 30.56
N VAL A 16 17.90 23.18 29.63
CA VAL A 16 17.17 22.84 28.41
C VAL A 16 16.22 21.70 28.77
N GLU A 17 14.96 22.03 29.04
CA GLU A 17 13.88 21.05 29.12
C GLU A 17 13.64 20.51 27.68
N GLY A 18 14.03 19.27 27.47
CA GLY A 18 13.73 18.55 26.24
C GLY A 18 12.22 18.30 26.11
N ALA A 19 11.54 19.12 25.35
CA ALA A 19 10.20 18.82 24.90
C ALA A 19 10.26 17.59 23.99
N HIS A 20 9.83 16.44 24.51
CA HIS A 20 9.51 15.29 23.68
C HIS A 20 8.26 15.64 22.90
N ALA A 21 8.45 16.15 21.68
CA ALA A 21 7.37 16.22 20.72
C ALA A 21 6.92 14.78 20.44
N ALA A 22 5.68 14.48 20.80
CA ALA A 22 5.03 13.25 20.38
C ALA A 22 5.11 13.19 18.84
N ASP A 23 5.81 12.19 18.35
CA ASP A 23 5.92 11.88 16.92
C ASP A 23 4.55 11.41 16.43
N SER A 24 3.70 12.37 16.13
CA SER A 24 2.55 12.14 15.25
C SER A 24 3.12 12.17 13.85
N SER A 25 3.64 11.04 13.39
CA SER A 25 4.03 10.91 11.98
C SER A 25 2.82 11.29 11.12
N PRO A 26 2.89 12.39 10.37
CA PRO A 26 1.90 12.66 9.34
C PRO A 26 1.95 11.44 8.39
N SER A 27 0.81 10.87 8.03
CA SER A 27 0.75 9.94 6.92
C SER A 27 1.52 10.58 5.76
N GLU A 28 2.64 9.97 5.35
CA GLU A 28 3.44 10.49 4.25
C GLU A 28 2.50 10.80 3.09
N PRO A 29 2.58 11.99 2.47
CA PRO A 29 1.77 12.27 1.30
C PRO A 29 2.07 11.18 0.27
N ALA A 30 1.00 10.56 -0.26
CA ALA A 30 1.13 9.52 -1.27
C ALA A 30 2.21 9.96 -2.26
N SER A 31 3.27 9.15 -2.45
CA SER A 31 4.39 9.51 -3.31
C SER A 31 3.85 9.96 -4.67
N SER A 32 4.48 10.91 -5.33
CA SER A 32 3.97 11.53 -6.57
C SER A 32 3.59 10.48 -7.63
N TRP A 33 4.32 9.34 -7.70
CA TRP A 33 4.01 8.23 -8.60
C TRP A 33 2.71 7.50 -8.22
N GLN A 34 2.45 7.34 -6.92
CA GLN A 34 1.27 6.64 -6.38
C GLN A 34 -0.01 7.41 -6.72
N ALA A 35 0.00 8.72 -6.45
CA ALA A 35 -1.12 9.60 -6.79
C ALA A 35 -1.38 9.63 -8.30
N GLN A 36 -0.32 9.71 -9.12
CA GLN A 36 -0.44 9.71 -10.57
C GLN A 36 -0.98 8.37 -11.09
N ALA A 37 -0.43 7.24 -10.65
CA ALA A 37 -0.90 5.92 -11.06
C ALA A 37 -2.36 5.68 -10.67
N GLN A 38 -2.77 6.07 -9.46
CA GLN A 38 -4.16 5.97 -9.02
C GLN A 38 -5.09 6.85 -9.85
N LYS A 39 -4.67 8.06 -10.23
CA LYS A 39 -5.43 8.93 -11.13
C LYS A 39 -5.66 8.26 -12.49
N GLU A 40 -4.64 7.65 -13.06
CA GLU A 40 -4.72 6.95 -14.34
C GLU A 40 -5.61 5.70 -14.25
N ILE A 41 -5.50 4.93 -13.17
CA ILE A 41 -6.37 3.79 -12.90
C ILE A 41 -7.85 4.23 -12.82
N LYS A 42 -8.14 5.31 -12.08
CA LYS A 42 -9.50 5.87 -12.00
C LYS A 42 -10.04 6.34 -13.35
N ALA A 43 -9.17 6.79 -14.23
CA ALA A 43 -9.50 7.16 -15.62
C ALA A 43 -9.56 5.95 -16.57
N ASN A 44 -9.40 4.72 -16.07
CA ASN A 44 -9.25 3.49 -16.88
C ASN A 44 -8.06 3.52 -17.86
N ASN A 45 -7.10 4.43 -17.66
CA ASN A 45 -5.86 4.50 -18.42
C ASN A 45 -4.81 3.53 -17.84
N TYR A 46 -5.06 2.24 -17.94
CA TYR A 46 -4.18 1.22 -17.36
C TYR A 46 -2.80 1.19 -18.00
N SER A 47 -2.70 1.48 -19.29
CA SER A 47 -1.40 1.58 -19.98
C SER A 47 -0.59 2.79 -19.49
N GLY A 48 -1.22 3.91 -19.18
CA GLY A 48 -0.59 5.06 -18.54
C GLY A 48 -0.11 4.72 -17.14
N ALA A 49 -0.98 4.10 -16.32
CA ALA A 49 -0.62 3.68 -14.97
C ALA A 49 0.60 2.73 -14.95
N ILE A 50 0.66 1.78 -15.88
CA ILE A 50 1.82 0.88 -16.01
C ILE A 50 3.10 1.68 -16.29
N LYS A 51 3.08 2.62 -17.25
CA LYS A 51 4.24 3.46 -17.58
C LYS A 51 4.70 4.30 -16.39
N THR A 52 3.77 4.92 -15.67
CA THR A 52 4.05 5.71 -14.46
C THR A 52 4.71 4.84 -13.38
N LEU A 53 4.18 3.64 -13.15
CA LEU A 53 4.70 2.71 -12.15
C LEU A 53 6.08 2.18 -12.55
N GLU A 54 6.26 1.77 -13.81
CA GLU A 54 7.56 1.28 -14.30
C GLU A 54 8.64 2.37 -14.22
N ALA A 55 8.32 3.63 -14.56
CA ALA A 55 9.24 4.76 -14.42
C ALA A 55 9.62 5.03 -12.96
N ALA A 56 8.70 4.84 -12.02
CA ALA A 56 8.97 4.98 -10.60
C ALA A 56 9.87 3.90 -10.02
N ASN A 57 9.86 2.70 -10.59
CA ASN A 57 10.72 1.56 -10.25
C ASN A 57 10.81 1.25 -8.75
N GLN A 58 9.66 1.19 -8.06
CA GLN A 58 9.56 0.95 -6.61
C GLN A 58 9.31 -0.52 -6.29
N SER A 59 10.10 -1.42 -6.84
CA SER A 59 9.90 -2.89 -6.75
C SER A 59 9.85 -3.46 -5.33
N ASN A 60 10.37 -2.73 -4.34
CA ASN A 60 10.32 -3.09 -2.92
C ASN A 60 9.06 -2.58 -2.19
N SER A 61 8.15 -1.90 -2.88
CA SER A 61 6.88 -1.44 -2.33
C SER A 61 5.76 -2.44 -2.64
N ALA A 62 5.02 -2.85 -1.60
CA ALA A 62 3.84 -3.70 -1.78
C ALA A 62 2.74 -2.99 -2.57
N ASP A 63 2.50 -1.70 -2.29
CA ASP A 63 1.54 -0.87 -3.03
C ASP A 63 1.89 -0.77 -4.51
N TRP A 64 3.16 -0.55 -4.84
CA TRP A 64 3.61 -0.47 -6.22
C TRP A 64 3.35 -1.77 -6.99
N ASN A 65 3.71 -2.90 -6.39
CA ASN A 65 3.45 -4.21 -6.97
C ASN A 65 1.94 -4.47 -7.10
N ASN A 66 1.15 -4.12 -6.09
CA ASN A 66 -0.30 -4.26 -6.14
C ASN A 66 -0.94 -3.44 -7.28
N LEU A 67 -0.55 -2.16 -7.42
CA LEU A 67 -1.05 -1.30 -8.49
C LEU A 67 -0.65 -1.78 -9.90
N LEU A 68 0.58 -2.29 -10.07
CA LEU A 68 1.01 -2.92 -11.32
C LEU A 68 0.19 -4.17 -11.63
N GLY A 69 0.01 -5.04 -10.65
CA GLY A 69 -0.83 -6.24 -10.78
C GLY A 69 -2.25 -5.86 -11.22
N TYR A 70 -2.84 -4.86 -10.59
CA TYR A 70 -4.17 -4.36 -10.95
C TYR A 70 -4.21 -3.83 -12.39
N ALA A 71 -3.29 -2.96 -12.77
CA ALA A 71 -3.24 -2.37 -14.10
C ALA A 71 -3.01 -3.44 -15.19
N GLN A 72 -2.14 -4.43 -14.95
CA GLN A 72 -1.91 -5.55 -15.87
C GLN A 72 -3.17 -6.43 -16.05
N ARG A 73 -3.92 -6.67 -14.97
CA ARG A 73 -5.16 -7.43 -15.01
C ARG A 73 -6.28 -6.70 -15.75
N LYS A 74 -6.33 -5.36 -15.63
CA LYS A 74 -7.42 -4.52 -16.16
C LYS A 74 -7.16 -3.96 -17.55
N LYS A 75 -5.91 -3.92 -18.04
CA LYS A 75 -5.62 -3.45 -19.40
C LYS A 75 -6.27 -4.33 -20.48
N SER A 76 -6.32 -3.85 -21.70
CA SER A 76 -6.82 -4.62 -22.85
C SER A 76 -5.70 -4.85 -23.88
N PRO A 77 -5.37 -6.10 -24.25
CA PRO A 77 -5.80 -7.33 -23.59
C PRO A 77 -5.18 -7.48 -22.19
N PRO A 78 -5.83 -8.17 -21.24
CA PRO A 78 -5.29 -8.37 -19.91
C PRO A 78 -4.08 -9.32 -19.92
N ASP A 79 -3.08 -9.01 -19.07
CA ASP A 79 -1.94 -9.89 -18.84
C ASP A 79 -2.06 -10.53 -17.44
N LEU A 80 -2.79 -11.61 -17.36
CA LEU A 80 -3.05 -12.29 -16.09
C LEU A 80 -1.79 -12.90 -15.47
N ALA A 81 -0.83 -13.32 -16.31
CA ALA A 81 0.43 -13.89 -15.82
C ALA A 81 1.32 -12.80 -15.18
N ALA A 82 1.40 -11.63 -15.80
CA ALA A 82 2.09 -10.49 -15.20
C ALA A 82 1.39 -10.04 -13.91
N ALA A 83 0.06 -9.92 -13.93
CA ALA A 83 -0.72 -9.53 -12.76
C ALA A 83 -0.47 -10.46 -11.56
N GLU A 84 -0.48 -11.78 -11.79
CA GLU A 84 -0.21 -12.77 -10.75
C GLU A 84 1.18 -12.59 -10.14
N ARG A 85 2.21 -12.43 -10.96
CA ARG A 85 3.59 -12.21 -10.46
C ARG A 85 3.67 -10.98 -9.56
N PHE A 86 3.02 -9.89 -9.95
CA PHE A 86 3.03 -8.65 -9.16
C PHE A 86 2.24 -8.78 -7.86
N TYR A 87 1.07 -9.43 -7.84
CA TYR A 87 0.33 -9.67 -6.60
C TYR A 87 1.11 -10.57 -5.64
N LEU A 88 1.75 -11.62 -6.15
CA LEU A 88 2.61 -12.48 -5.34
C LEU A 88 3.82 -11.72 -4.79
N ALA A 89 4.42 -10.80 -5.56
CA ALA A 89 5.49 -9.94 -5.08
C ALA A 89 5.00 -8.99 -3.98
N ALA A 90 3.83 -8.37 -4.14
CA ALA A 90 3.21 -7.55 -3.10
C ALA A 90 3.00 -8.35 -1.80
N LEU A 91 2.45 -9.55 -1.91
CA LEU A 91 2.17 -10.43 -0.76
C LEU A 91 3.43 -11.05 -0.13
N LYS A 92 4.54 -11.09 -0.84
CA LYS A 92 5.85 -11.45 -0.28
C LYS A 92 6.42 -10.33 0.58
N ILE A 93 6.21 -9.07 0.18
CA ILE A 93 6.66 -7.88 0.90
C ILE A 93 5.76 -7.63 2.12
N ASP A 94 4.45 -7.60 1.90
CA ASP A 94 3.44 -7.47 2.95
C ASP A 94 2.39 -8.60 2.84
N PRO A 95 2.52 -9.66 3.64
CA PRO A 95 1.57 -10.78 3.63
C PRO A 95 0.13 -10.42 4.02
N LYS A 96 -0.08 -9.24 4.60
CA LYS A 96 -1.39 -8.72 5.02
C LYS A 96 -1.90 -7.58 4.13
N HIS A 97 -1.24 -7.29 3.01
CA HIS A 97 -1.64 -6.23 2.09
C HIS A 97 -3.05 -6.49 1.55
N ARG A 98 -4.04 -5.76 2.08
CA ARG A 98 -5.47 -6.05 1.81
C ARG A 98 -5.82 -5.98 0.34
N GLY A 99 -5.43 -4.91 -0.36
CA GLY A 99 -5.71 -4.79 -1.80
C GLY A 99 -5.07 -5.91 -2.64
N ALA A 100 -3.86 -6.38 -2.29
CA ALA A 100 -3.24 -7.49 -3.01
C ALA A 100 -3.96 -8.83 -2.74
N LEU A 101 -4.45 -9.05 -1.53
CA LEU A 101 -5.25 -10.23 -1.19
C LEU A 101 -6.58 -10.25 -1.95
N GLU A 102 -7.27 -9.10 -2.00
CA GLU A 102 -8.52 -8.92 -2.76
C GLU A 102 -8.30 -9.19 -4.26
N TYR A 103 -7.40 -8.42 -4.87
CA TYR A 103 -7.23 -8.46 -6.33
C TYR A 103 -6.61 -9.75 -6.83
N TYR A 104 -5.75 -10.40 -6.03
CA TYR A 104 -5.28 -11.74 -6.34
C TYR A 104 -6.40 -12.77 -6.22
N GLY A 105 -7.26 -12.66 -5.21
CA GLY A 105 -8.46 -13.49 -5.10
C GLY A 105 -9.38 -13.37 -6.33
N GLU A 106 -9.63 -12.15 -6.81
CA GLU A 106 -10.40 -11.93 -8.03
C GLU A 106 -9.72 -12.51 -9.29
N LEU A 107 -8.40 -12.39 -9.39
CA LEU A 107 -7.63 -13.00 -10.48
C LEU A 107 -7.75 -14.53 -10.47
N LEU A 108 -7.70 -15.15 -9.30
CA LEU A 108 -7.89 -16.58 -9.15
C LEU A 108 -9.28 -17.05 -9.62
N LEU A 109 -10.34 -16.25 -9.35
CA LEU A 109 -11.66 -16.50 -9.93
C LEU A 109 -11.65 -16.41 -11.47
N MET A 110 -10.95 -15.46 -12.06
CA MET A 110 -10.78 -15.38 -13.52
C MET A 110 -10.06 -16.60 -14.09
N LYS A 111 -9.17 -17.22 -13.32
CA LYS A 111 -8.48 -18.48 -13.64
C LYS A 111 -9.29 -19.73 -13.28
N ASN A 112 -10.52 -19.56 -12.81
CA ASN A 112 -11.41 -20.66 -12.36
C ASN A 112 -10.91 -21.40 -11.11
N ASP A 113 -10.05 -20.78 -10.32
CA ASP A 113 -9.53 -21.29 -9.05
C ASP A 113 -10.32 -20.71 -7.86
N LEU A 114 -11.48 -21.32 -7.60
CA LEU A 114 -12.33 -20.93 -6.47
C LEU A 114 -11.64 -21.19 -5.12
N ALA A 115 -10.94 -22.32 -4.99
CA ALA A 115 -10.29 -22.67 -3.72
C ALA A 115 -9.19 -21.68 -3.34
N GLY A 116 -8.39 -21.25 -4.30
CA GLY A 116 -7.40 -20.19 -4.11
C GLY A 116 -8.03 -18.86 -3.71
N ALA A 117 -9.14 -18.46 -4.35
CA ALA A 117 -9.86 -17.24 -3.99
C ALA A 117 -10.42 -17.28 -2.56
N GLU A 118 -10.96 -18.41 -2.12
CA GLU A 118 -11.44 -18.61 -0.75
C GLU A 118 -10.30 -18.55 0.28
N GLN A 119 -9.09 -19.02 -0.08
CA GLN A 119 -7.91 -18.85 0.76
C GLN A 119 -7.51 -17.37 0.92
N MET A 120 -7.61 -16.58 -0.16
CA MET A 120 -7.34 -15.12 -0.09
C MET A 120 -8.39 -14.42 0.79
N LEU A 121 -9.66 -14.81 0.70
CA LEU A 121 -10.71 -14.31 1.57
C LEU A 121 -10.45 -14.64 3.04
N ALA A 122 -10.02 -15.85 3.36
CA ALA A 122 -9.68 -16.23 4.73
C ALA A 122 -8.45 -15.46 5.28
N ARG A 123 -7.51 -15.08 4.41
CA ARG A 123 -6.39 -14.21 4.80
C ARG A 123 -6.84 -12.78 5.03
N LEU A 124 -7.77 -12.26 4.21
CA LEU A 124 -8.38 -10.94 4.41
C LEU A 124 -9.13 -10.85 5.74
N ASP A 125 -9.88 -11.88 6.09
CA ASP A 125 -10.59 -11.94 7.38
C ASP A 125 -9.63 -11.74 8.57
N LYS A 126 -8.43 -12.31 8.49
CA LYS A 126 -7.38 -12.17 9.51
C LYS A 126 -6.63 -10.83 9.42
N ALA A 127 -6.61 -10.19 8.26
CA ALA A 127 -5.92 -8.91 8.05
C ALA A 127 -6.80 -7.71 8.43
N CYS A 128 -8.13 -7.86 8.42
CA CYS A 128 -9.09 -6.83 8.77
C CYS A 128 -9.44 -6.92 10.28
N VAL A 129 -9.27 -5.83 11.01
CA VAL A 129 -9.65 -5.76 12.45
C VAL A 129 -11.17 -5.76 12.62
N PHE A 130 -11.88 -5.10 11.70
CA PHE A 130 -13.32 -5.15 11.52
C PHE A 130 -13.56 -5.35 10.03
N SER A 131 -14.77 -5.75 9.60
CA SER A 131 -15.07 -5.94 8.19
C SER A 131 -14.55 -4.77 7.33
N CYS A 132 -13.58 -5.02 6.46
CA CYS A 132 -13.02 -4.04 5.54
C CYS A 132 -13.66 -4.15 4.15
N GLU A 133 -13.50 -3.12 3.32
CA GLU A 133 -14.07 -3.07 1.97
C GLU A 133 -13.57 -4.25 1.12
N GLU A 134 -12.28 -4.49 1.15
CA GLU A 134 -11.62 -5.53 0.38
C GLU A 134 -12.15 -6.96 0.69
N PHE A 135 -12.47 -7.21 1.97
CA PHE A 135 -13.09 -8.47 2.38
C PHE A 135 -14.51 -8.61 1.80
N ARG A 136 -15.32 -7.54 1.85
CA ARG A 136 -16.68 -7.56 1.30
C ARG A 136 -16.67 -7.76 -0.21
N ASP A 137 -15.81 -7.06 -0.91
CA ASP A 137 -15.72 -7.08 -2.37
C ASP A 137 -15.30 -8.47 -2.88
N LEU A 138 -14.27 -9.08 -2.27
CA LEU A 138 -13.88 -10.44 -2.64
C LEU A 138 -14.95 -11.48 -2.27
N LYS A 139 -15.60 -11.34 -1.11
CA LYS A 139 -16.71 -12.21 -0.70
C LYS A 139 -17.86 -12.17 -1.70
N GLU A 140 -18.23 -10.98 -2.17
CA GLU A 140 -19.25 -10.81 -3.20
C GLU A 140 -18.80 -11.37 -4.56
N ALA A 141 -17.53 -11.18 -4.94
CA ALA A 141 -16.99 -11.75 -6.17
C ALA A 141 -17.07 -13.29 -6.17
N ILE A 142 -16.73 -13.93 -5.04
CA ILE A 142 -16.86 -15.37 -4.85
C ILE A 142 -18.33 -15.80 -4.93
N ALA A 143 -19.25 -15.08 -4.29
CA ALA A 143 -20.67 -15.38 -4.36
C ALA A 143 -21.22 -15.31 -5.80
N ARG A 144 -20.87 -14.25 -6.54
CA ARG A 144 -21.21 -14.10 -7.97
C ARG A 144 -20.61 -15.21 -8.84
N PHE A 145 -19.40 -15.65 -8.53
CA PHE A 145 -18.77 -16.74 -9.27
C PHE A 145 -19.50 -18.08 -9.05
N LYS A 146 -19.89 -18.39 -7.80
CA LYS A 146 -20.66 -19.61 -7.45
C LYS A 146 -22.04 -19.64 -8.10
N SER A 147 -22.70 -18.49 -8.22
CA SER A 147 -24.05 -18.40 -8.80
C SER A 147 -24.09 -18.59 -10.33
N LYS A 148 -22.95 -18.53 -11.02
CA LYS A 148 -22.85 -18.70 -12.48
C LYS A 148 -22.54 -20.15 -12.90
N LYS A 149 -22.31 -21.02 -11.92
CA LYS A 149 -22.08 -22.47 -12.13
C LYS A 149 -23.31 -23.28 -11.81
#